data_cd5d68e61d5f461ae4d9aa61064e068c
#
_entry.id   cd5d68e61d5f461ae4d9aa61064e068c
#
_cell.length_a   1.000
_cell.length_b   1.000
_cell.length_c   1.000
_cell.angle_alpha   90.00
_cell.angle_beta   90.00
_cell.angle_gamma   90.00
#
_symmetry.space_group_name_H-M   'P 1'
#
loop_
_entity.id
_entity.type
_entity.pdbx_description
1 polymer ?
#
loop_
_entity_poly.entity_id
_entity_poly.type
_entity_poly.pdbx_seq_one_letter_code
_entity_poly.pdbx_strand_id
1 'polypeptide(L)'
;WGFKNQRRVTENNVDLNRNQTFEADIFKLKNANYLALDNLLNPKSPAGSGLFDYMGFMTNLVSNLLSTSKKALRQAIAGGQYVKEKGLFFGGKTQEPQVQILRELYLEVTKKFKHITYLDIHTGYGERGVLHFLGKSYIRKNSKQYFQEVFGDQNVDLGSNKDFYKTHG
;
A
#
# COMPACT_ATOMS: atom_id res chain seq x y z
N TRP A 1 19.17 -0.86 -1.05
CA TRP A 1 19.25 -0.23 0.29
C TRP A 1 18.33 -0.92 1.29
N GLY A 2 17.05 -1.05 0.98
CA GLY A 2 16.04 -1.62 1.87
C GLY A 2 16.39 -3.02 2.37
N PHE A 3 16.80 -3.95 1.49
CA PHE A 3 17.19 -5.29 1.86
C PHE A 3 18.37 -5.29 2.86
N LYS A 4 19.43 -4.51 2.57
CA LYS A 4 20.62 -4.38 3.45
C LYS A 4 20.26 -3.85 4.84
N ASN A 5 19.28 -2.95 4.93
CA ASN A 5 18.87 -2.29 6.15
C ASN A 5 17.61 -2.91 6.79
N GLN A 6 17.13 -4.04 6.26
CA GLN A 6 15.91 -4.73 6.71
C GLN A 6 14.68 -3.80 6.75
N ARG A 7 14.56 -2.93 5.76
CA ARG A 7 13.45 -1.98 5.60
C ARG A 7 12.77 -2.16 4.26
N ARG A 8 11.45 -1.99 4.24
CA ARG A 8 10.64 -2.04 3.00
C ARG A 8 10.65 -0.74 2.20
N VAL A 9 11.38 0.26 2.64
CA VAL A 9 11.44 1.60 2.03
C VAL A 9 12.79 1.84 1.38
N THR A 10 12.86 2.83 0.49
CA THR A 10 14.11 3.31 -0.11
C THR A 10 14.94 4.11 0.92
N GLU A 11 16.14 4.55 0.54
CA GLU A 11 16.97 5.47 1.31
C GLU A 11 16.28 6.79 1.63
N ASN A 12 15.32 7.19 0.79
CA ASN A 12 14.49 8.39 0.97
C ASN A 12 13.24 8.12 1.84
N ASN A 13 13.18 6.98 2.53
CA ASN A 13 12.03 6.52 3.30
C ASN A 13 10.75 6.33 2.48
N VAL A 14 10.86 6.12 1.16
CA VAL A 14 9.71 5.96 0.27
C VAL A 14 9.29 4.49 0.18
N ASP A 15 8.02 4.22 0.47
CA ASP A 15 7.37 2.92 0.20
C ASP A 15 7.04 2.82 -1.29
N LEU A 16 7.78 1.99 -2.02
CA LEU A 16 7.61 1.82 -3.46
C LEU A 16 6.21 1.35 -3.85
N ASN A 17 5.51 0.60 -2.98
CA ASN A 17 4.12 0.23 -3.21
C ASN A 17 3.14 1.41 -3.16
N ARG A 18 3.59 2.59 -2.80
CA ARG A 18 2.84 3.86 -2.79
C ARG A 18 3.40 4.87 -3.76
N ASN A 19 4.47 4.51 -4.47
CA ASN A 19 5.18 5.39 -5.40
C ASN A 19 4.97 4.98 -6.87
N GLN A 20 4.46 3.77 -7.12
CA GLN A 20 4.16 3.26 -8.47
C GLN A 20 2.88 3.90 -9.02
N THR A 21 2.99 5.12 -9.54
CA THR A 21 1.88 5.85 -10.14
C THR A 21 2.30 6.54 -11.43
N PHE A 22 1.35 6.72 -12.33
CA PHE A 22 1.50 7.55 -13.53
C PHE A 22 0.87 8.94 -13.35
N GLU A 23 0.19 9.17 -12.25
CA GLU A 23 -0.56 10.39 -11.95
C GLU A 23 0.21 11.24 -10.94
N ALA A 24 0.80 12.36 -11.38
CA ALA A 24 1.58 13.24 -10.52
C ALA A 24 0.77 13.82 -9.35
N ASP A 25 -0.55 13.94 -9.49
CA ASP A 25 -1.42 14.48 -8.44
C ASP A 25 -1.56 13.57 -7.20
N ILE A 26 -1.19 12.29 -7.33
CA ILE A 26 -1.15 11.37 -6.18
C ILE A 26 -0.21 11.89 -5.09
N PHE A 27 0.93 12.48 -5.45
CA PHE A 27 1.90 13.00 -4.48
C PHE A 27 1.38 14.19 -3.66
N LYS A 28 0.24 14.78 -4.06
CA LYS A 28 -0.44 15.88 -3.36
C LYS A 28 -1.56 15.39 -2.44
N LEU A 29 -1.91 14.11 -2.48
CA LEU A 29 -3.01 13.56 -1.70
C LEU A 29 -2.75 13.63 -0.21
N LYS A 30 -3.79 13.98 0.53
CA LYS A 30 -3.80 13.98 2.00
C LYS A 30 -4.67 12.84 2.50
N ASN A 31 -4.07 11.89 3.20
CA ASN A 31 -4.80 10.83 3.90
C ASN A 31 -5.22 11.34 5.27
N ALA A 32 -6.46 11.81 5.38
CA ALA A 32 -7.00 12.36 6.63
C ALA A 32 -6.99 11.33 7.77
N ASN A 33 -7.28 10.06 7.48
CA ASN A 33 -7.23 8.98 8.47
C ASN A 33 -5.81 8.75 9.00
N TYR A 34 -4.80 8.85 8.13
CA TYR A 34 -3.39 8.77 8.54
C TYR A 34 -3.01 9.94 9.46
N LEU A 35 -3.40 11.14 9.09
CA LEU A 35 -3.09 12.34 9.88
C LEU A 35 -3.78 12.32 11.25
N ALA A 36 -4.99 11.78 11.34
CA ALA A 36 -5.68 11.58 12.63
C ALA A 36 -4.95 10.58 13.54
N LEU A 37 -4.22 9.64 12.98
CA LEU A 37 -3.45 8.61 13.70
C LEU A 37 -1.95 8.92 13.78
N ASP A 38 -1.53 10.14 13.44
CA ASP A 38 -0.12 10.52 13.35
C ASP A 38 0.67 10.24 14.64
N ASN A 39 0.10 10.56 15.80
CA ASN A 39 0.76 10.32 17.09
C ASN A 39 0.99 8.83 17.40
N LEU A 40 0.12 7.95 16.88
CA LEU A 40 0.28 6.51 17.01
C LEU A 40 1.28 5.95 16.01
N LEU A 41 1.18 6.39 14.75
CA LEU A 41 1.99 5.86 13.65
C LEU A 41 3.41 6.46 13.64
N ASN A 42 3.57 7.70 14.12
CA ASN A 42 4.84 8.41 14.16
C ASN A 42 5.07 9.02 15.55
N PRO A 43 5.33 8.21 16.57
CA PRO A 43 5.58 8.72 17.92
C PRO A 43 6.79 9.66 17.91
N LYS A 44 6.70 10.76 18.67
CA LYS A 44 7.75 11.80 18.74
C LYS A 44 9.01 11.33 19.44
N SER A 45 8.85 10.39 20.37
CA SER A 45 9.97 9.78 21.09
C SER A 45 10.31 8.42 20.48
N PRO A 46 11.58 8.02 20.41
CA PRO A 46 11.95 6.66 20.07
C PRO A 46 11.24 5.69 21.02
N ALA A 47 10.92 4.49 20.54
CA ALA A 47 10.42 3.44 21.42
C ALA A 47 11.48 3.18 22.51
N GLY A 48 11.23 3.69 23.70
CA GLY A 48 12.08 3.46 24.86
C GLY A 48 11.88 2.04 25.38
N SER A 49 12.90 1.54 26.08
CA SER A 49 12.84 0.22 26.74
C SER A 49 12.21 0.30 28.13
N GLY A 50 11.74 1.47 28.55
CA GLY A 50 11.18 1.70 29.89
C GLY A 50 9.73 1.29 30.00
N LEU A 51 9.32 0.86 31.20
CA LEU A 51 7.92 0.50 31.50
C LEU A 51 6.95 1.66 31.22
N PHE A 52 7.35 2.89 31.53
CA PHE A 52 6.53 4.08 31.29
C PHE A 52 6.33 4.38 29.79
N ASP A 53 7.36 4.18 28.98
CA ASP A 53 7.27 4.35 27.53
C ASP A 53 6.31 3.32 26.93
N TYR A 54 6.42 2.06 27.41
CA TYR A 54 5.51 0.99 26.99
C TYR A 54 4.07 1.28 27.39
N MET A 55 3.83 1.70 28.65
CA MET A 55 2.48 2.06 29.12
C MET A 55 1.91 3.25 28.34
N GLY A 56 2.72 4.27 28.07
CA GLY A 56 2.32 5.42 27.25
C GLY A 56 1.96 5.04 25.81
N PHE A 57 2.73 4.14 25.20
CA PHE A 57 2.39 3.59 23.90
C PHE A 57 1.08 2.78 23.93
N MET A 58 0.91 1.90 24.91
CA MET A 58 -0.29 1.05 25.04
C MET A 58 -1.55 1.88 25.29
N THR A 59 -1.50 2.90 26.13
CA THR A 59 -2.65 3.79 26.37
C THR A 59 -3.02 4.55 25.09
N ASN A 60 -2.04 5.06 24.36
CA ASN A 60 -2.27 5.72 23.07
C ASN A 60 -2.87 4.74 22.03
N LEU A 61 -2.33 3.52 21.96
CA LEU A 61 -2.85 2.47 21.07
C LEU A 61 -4.31 2.15 21.38
N VAL A 62 -4.62 1.86 22.64
CA VAL A 62 -5.98 1.50 23.06
C VAL A 62 -6.96 2.65 22.81
N SER A 63 -6.60 3.88 23.17
CA SER A 63 -7.43 5.07 22.91
C SER A 63 -7.75 5.24 21.41
N ASN A 64 -6.75 5.10 20.55
CA ASN A 64 -6.94 5.20 19.10
C ASN A 64 -7.77 4.04 18.54
N LEU A 65 -7.59 2.83 19.04
CA LEU A 65 -8.39 1.66 18.62
C LEU A 65 -9.86 1.77 19.04
N LEU A 66 -10.14 2.36 20.20
CA LEU A 66 -11.51 2.58 20.68
C LEU A 66 -12.22 3.72 19.92
N SER A 67 -11.48 4.75 19.51
CA SER A 67 -12.01 5.92 18.81
C SER A 67 -12.06 5.79 17.30
N THR A 68 -11.35 4.81 16.72
CA THR A 68 -11.17 4.68 15.27
C THR A 68 -11.81 3.40 14.75
N SER A 69 -12.62 3.50 13.71
CA SER A 69 -13.19 2.30 13.06
C SER A 69 -12.10 1.46 12.40
N LYS A 70 -12.30 0.14 12.34
CA LYS A 70 -11.39 -0.79 11.65
C LYS A 70 -11.14 -0.38 10.19
N LYS A 71 -12.15 0.17 9.52
CA LYS A 71 -12.06 0.68 8.15
C LYS A 71 -11.14 1.90 8.06
N ALA A 72 -11.27 2.86 8.98
CA ALA A 72 -10.43 4.05 9.02
C ALA A 72 -8.96 3.70 9.32
N LEU A 73 -8.73 2.76 10.25
CA LEU A 73 -7.40 2.25 10.57
C LEU A 73 -6.75 1.56 9.35
N ARG A 74 -7.48 0.68 8.68
CA ARG A 74 -7.00 0.04 7.45
C ARG A 74 -6.69 1.07 6.36
N GLN A 75 -7.57 2.07 6.16
CA GLN A 75 -7.34 3.12 5.16
C GLN A 75 -6.14 4.00 5.51
N ALA A 76 -5.91 4.29 6.79
CA ALA A 76 -4.73 5.03 7.24
C ALA A 76 -3.43 4.32 6.85
N ILE A 77 -3.36 3.03 7.12
CA ILE A 77 -2.16 2.20 6.89
C ILE A 77 -2.00 1.88 5.40
N ALA A 78 -3.04 1.31 4.79
CA ALA A 78 -2.96 0.77 3.44
C ALA A 78 -2.99 1.86 2.35
N GLY A 79 -3.66 2.99 2.60
CA GLY A 79 -3.72 4.11 1.66
C GLY A 79 -2.39 4.84 1.49
N GLY A 80 -1.44 4.66 2.40
CA GLY A 80 -0.20 5.42 2.41
C GLY A 80 -0.40 6.91 2.70
N GLN A 81 0.66 7.68 2.61
CA GLN A 81 0.61 9.14 2.83
C GLN A 81 1.75 9.85 2.08
N TYR A 82 1.58 11.14 1.79
CA TYR A 82 2.51 11.94 0.99
C TYR A 82 2.91 13.26 1.68
N VAL A 83 2.65 13.38 2.98
CA VAL A 83 2.86 14.61 3.76
C VAL A 83 4.06 14.48 4.71
N LYS A 84 4.17 13.34 5.39
CA LYS A 84 5.17 13.08 6.43
C LYS A 84 6.35 12.29 5.85
N GLU A 85 7.40 12.98 5.42
CA GLU A 85 8.56 12.37 4.76
C GLU A 85 9.27 11.31 5.62
N LYS A 86 9.34 11.54 6.93
CA LYS A 86 9.95 10.59 7.89
C LYS A 86 8.94 9.60 8.49
N GLY A 87 7.68 9.72 8.12
CA GLY A 87 6.61 8.89 8.65
C GLY A 87 6.51 7.53 7.95
N LEU A 88 5.76 6.62 8.58
CA LEU A 88 5.46 5.32 8.00
C LEU A 88 4.64 5.47 6.71
N PHE A 89 4.81 4.52 5.79
CA PHE A 89 4.04 4.44 4.53
C PHE A 89 4.12 5.70 3.64
N PHE A 90 5.25 6.40 3.69
CA PHE A 90 5.48 7.58 2.86
C PHE A 90 5.61 7.17 1.39
N GLY A 91 4.78 7.75 0.52
CA GLY A 91 4.75 7.45 -0.91
C GLY A 91 5.65 8.33 -1.79
N GLY A 92 6.45 9.21 -1.17
CA GLY A 92 7.32 10.13 -1.91
C GLY A 92 6.65 11.46 -2.26
N LYS A 93 7.43 12.40 -2.77
CA LYS A 93 6.98 13.66 -3.40
C LYS A 93 7.00 13.59 -4.92
N THR A 94 7.81 12.69 -5.43
CA THR A 94 7.99 12.39 -6.84
C THR A 94 8.20 10.90 -7.01
N GLN A 95 8.21 10.43 -8.23
CA GLN A 95 8.60 9.05 -8.50
C GLN A 95 10.07 8.80 -8.13
N GLU A 96 10.31 7.70 -7.45
CA GLU A 96 11.66 7.21 -7.18
C GLU A 96 12.32 6.71 -8.48
N PRO A 97 13.65 6.85 -8.62
CA PRO A 97 14.38 6.40 -9.81
C PRO A 97 14.14 4.93 -10.15
N GLN A 98 13.99 4.08 -9.14
CA GLN A 98 13.74 2.65 -9.31
C GLN A 98 12.40 2.38 -10.04
N VAL A 99 11.39 3.20 -9.78
CA VAL A 99 10.07 3.09 -10.43
C VAL A 99 10.18 3.50 -11.90
N GLN A 100 10.97 4.53 -12.20
CA GLN A 100 11.20 4.98 -13.57
C GLN A 100 11.95 3.92 -14.38
N ILE A 101 13.03 3.38 -13.84
CA ILE A 101 13.80 2.31 -14.48
C ILE A 101 12.93 1.07 -14.74
N LEU A 102 12.14 0.65 -13.76
CA LEU A 102 11.22 -0.48 -13.92
C LEU A 102 10.18 -0.22 -15.01
N ARG A 103 9.65 0.99 -15.09
CA ARG A 103 8.71 1.39 -16.14
C ARG A 103 9.33 1.30 -17.54
N GLU A 104 10.53 1.83 -17.72
CA GLU A 104 11.23 1.79 -19.00
C GLU A 104 11.52 0.36 -19.42
N LEU A 105 12.03 -0.47 -18.52
CA LEU A 105 12.27 -1.90 -18.75
C LEU A 105 10.97 -2.62 -19.13
N TYR A 106 9.89 -2.36 -18.40
CA TYR A 106 8.59 -2.95 -18.67
C TYR A 106 8.08 -2.57 -20.07
N LEU A 107 8.14 -1.30 -20.45
CA LEU A 107 7.74 -0.84 -21.77
C LEU A 107 8.59 -1.45 -22.88
N GLU A 108 9.88 -1.61 -22.66
CA GLU A 108 10.79 -2.24 -23.64
C GLU A 108 10.45 -3.71 -23.85
N VAL A 109 10.31 -4.48 -22.76
CA VAL A 109 10.00 -5.91 -22.84
C VAL A 109 8.63 -6.15 -23.46
N THR A 110 7.64 -5.35 -23.11
CA THR A 110 6.25 -5.54 -23.54
C THR A 110 5.99 -5.20 -25.01
N LYS A 111 6.80 -4.36 -25.64
CA LYS A 111 6.65 -4.01 -27.06
C LYS A 111 6.62 -5.21 -28.02
N LYS A 112 7.23 -6.31 -27.62
CA LYS A 112 7.39 -7.52 -28.47
C LYS A 112 6.20 -8.47 -28.39
N PHE A 113 5.24 -8.24 -27.49
CA PHE A 113 4.16 -9.17 -27.19
C PHE A 113 2.79 -8.56 -27.45
N LYS A 114 1.88 -9.35 -28.03
CA LYS A 114 0.47 -8.93 -28.22
C LYS A 114 -0.37 -9.11 -26.97
N HIS A 115 -0.01 -10.09 -26.15
CA HIS A 115 -0.70 -10.41 -24.91
C HIS A 115 0.32 -10.47 -23.79
N ILE A 116 0.04 -9.77 -22.71
CA ILE A 116 0.92 -9.68 -21.54
C ILE A 116 0.06 -9.90 -20.31
N THR A 117 0.50 -10.81 -19.46
CA THR A 117 -0.06 -11.00 -18.12
C THR A 117 0.97 -10.56 -17.10
N TYR A 118 0.65 -9.56 -16.33
CA TYR A 118 1.47 -9.11 -15.20
C TYR A 118 0.85 -9.60 -13.89
N LEU A 119 1.63 -10.34 -13.11
CA LEU A 119 1.23 -10.83 -11.79
C LEU A 119 2.11 -10.16 -10.73
N ASP A 120 1.49 -9.41 -9.85
CA ASP A 120 2.13 -8.83 -8.67
C ASP A 120 1.69 -9.62 -7.42
N ILE A 121 2.61 -10.37 -6.83
CA ILE A 121 2.31 -11.30 -5.75
C ILE A 121 2.59 -10.65 -4.41
N HIS A 122 1.54 -10.49 -3.63
CA HIS A 122 1.60 -9.93 -2.28
C HIS A 122 1.19 -10.95 -1.22
N THR A 123 1.74 -10.79 -0.02
CA THR A 123 1.32 -11.53 1.19
C THR A 123 0.64 -10.58 2.17
N GLY A 124 -0.17 -11.12 3.08
CA GLY A 124 -0.74 -10.35 4.19
C GLY A 124 -2.20 -9.93 4.04
N TYR A 125 -2.90 -10.38 2.99
CA TYR A 125 -4.34 -10.18 2.82
C TYR A 125 -5.03 -11.51 2.50
N GLY A 126 -6.29 -11.65 3.00
CA GLY A 126 -7.12 -12.82 2.74
C GLY A 126 -6.91 -13.97 3.74
N GLU A 127 -7.61 -15.06 3.49
CA GLU A 127 -7.52 -16.28 4.31
C GLU A 127 -6.23 -17.04 3.98
N ARG A 128 -5.66 -17.68 5.01
CA ARG A 128 -4.46 -18.49 4.83
C ARG A 128 -4.73 -19.68 3.88
N GLY A 129 -3.91 -19.80 2.86
CA GLY A 129 -4.02 -20.87 1.86
C GLY A 129 -5.04 -20.60 0.75
N VAL A 130 -5.67 -19.43 0.74
CA VAL A 130 -6.59 -19.01 -0.31
C VAL A 130 -5.93 -17.95 -1.19
N LEU A 131 -5.97 -18.15 -2.50
CA LEU A 131 -5.47 -17.18 -3.47
C LEU A 131 -6.57 -16.17 -3.78
N HIS A 132 -6.28 -14.89 -3.56
CA HIS A 132 -7.16 -13.78 -3.89
C HIS A 132 -6.57 -12.97 -5.03
N PHE A 133 -7.31 -12.80 -6.10
CA PHE A 133 -6.97 -11.88 -7.18
C PHE A 133 -7.57 -10.51 -6.91
N LEU A 134 -6.72 -9.49 -6.83
CA LEU A 134 -7.12 -8.10 -6.64
C LEU A 134 -7.11 -7.39 -7.97
N GLY A 135 -8.30 -7.06 -8.49
CA GLY A 135 -8.44 -6.25 -9.69
C GLY A 135 -8.54 -4.76 -9.35
N LYS A 136 -7.79 -3.91 -10.03
CA LYS A 136 -8.03 -2.46 -9.96
C LYS A 136 -9.27 -2.08 -10.79
N SER A 137 -9.92 -0.98 -10.41
CA SER A 137 -11.14 -0.45 -11.04
C SER A 137 -11.03 -0.05 -12.52
N TYR A 138 -9.86 -0.13 -13.12
CA TYR A 138 -9.61 0.11 -14.56
C TYR A 138 -9.85 -1.13 -15.43
N ILE A 139 -10.50 -2.13 -14.91
CA ILE A 139 -10.76 -3.37 -15.62
C ILE A 139 -11.74 -3.11 -16.75
N ARG A 140 -11.34 -3.42 -17.98
CA ARG A 140 -12.22 -3.36 -19.16
C ARG A 140 -13.46 -4.24 -18.96
N LYS A 141 -14.54 -3.90 -19.65
CA LYS A 141 -15.88 -4.51 -19.51
C LYS A 141 -15.90 -6.05 -19.48
N ASN A 142 -14.89 -6.71 -20.07
CA ASN A 142 -14.78 -8.18 -20.17
C ASN A 142 -13.71 -8.79 -19.26
N SER A 143 -13.13 -8.03 -18.35
CA SER A 143 -12.00 -8.54 -17.54
C SER A 143 -12.41 -9.66 -16.60
N LYS A 144 -13.65 -9.63 -16.05
CA LYS A 144 -14.14 -10.70 -15.19
C LYS A 144 -14.21 -12.03 -15.95
N GLN A 145 -14.72 -12.01 -17.17
CA GLN A 145 -14.80 -13.18 -18.03
C GLN A 145 -13.38 -13.68 -18.37
N TYR A 146 -12.49 -12.80 -18.75
CA TYR A 146 -11.09 -13.15 -19.02
C TYR A 146 -10.39 -13.77 -17.79
N PHE A 147 -10.62 -13.21 -16.60
CA PHE A 147 -10.08 -13.80 -15.36
C PHE A 147 -10.66 -15.19 -15.10
N GLN A 148 -11.95 -15.41 -15.32
CA GLN A 148 -12.58 -16.72 -15.18
C GLN A 148 -12.04 -17.74 -16.20
N GLU A 149 -11.81 -17.33 -17.44
CA GLU A 149 -11.23 -18.19 -18.49
C GLU A 149 -9.80 -18.59 -18.17
N VAL A 150 -8.98 -17.69 -17.59
CA VAL A 150 -7.57 -17.95 -17.30
C VAL A 150 -7.36 -18.67 -15.96
N PHE A 151 -8.13 -18.30 -14.92
CA PHE A 151 -7.90 -18.72 -13.54
C PHE A 151 -9.02 -19.59 -12.96
N GLY A 152 -10.08 -19.88 -13.74
CA GLY A 152 -11.21 -20.69 -13.31
C GLY A 152 -12.03 -20.03 -12.20
N ASP A 153 -12.54 -20.87 -11.29
CA ASP A 153 -13.40 -20.42 -10.18
C ASP A 153 -12.64 -19.85 -8.98
N GLN A 154 -11.41 -19.37 -9.16
CA GLN A 154 -10.65 -18.74 -8.09
C GLN A 154 -11.34 -17.44 -7.62
N ASN A 155 -11.19 -17.13 -6.34
CA ASN A 155 -11.73 -15.91 -5.75
C ASN A 155 -11.12 -14.65 -6.40
N VAL A 156 -11.88 -14.00 -7.26
CA VAL A 156 -11.49 -12.74 -7.90
C VAL A 156 -12.22 -11.59 -7.22
N ASP A 157 -11.52 -10.81 -6.43
CA ASP A 157 -12.05 -9.57 -5.88
C ASP A 157 -11.72 -8.40 -6.81
N LEU A 158 -12.74 -7.91 -7.51
CA LEU A 158 -12.61 -6.79 -8.44
C LEU A 158 -12.71 -5.42 -7.74
N GLY A 159 -12.44 -5.36 -6.44
CA GLY A 159 -12.52 -4.11 -5.67
C GLY A 159 -13.95 -3.69 -5.34
N SER A 160 -14.95 -4.56 -5.59
CA SER A 160 -16.37 -4.32 -5.27
C SER A 160 -16.70 -4.65 -3.81
N ASN A 161 -15.80 -5.34 -3.10
CA ASN A 161 -16.03 -5.72 -1.72
C ASN A 161 -15.99 -4.50 -0.80
N LYS A 162 -17.03 -4.32 0.01
CA LYS A 162 -17.17 -3.18 0.95
C LYS A 162 -16.04 -3.09 1.97
N ASP A 163 -15.29 -4.16 2.17
CA ASP A 163 -14.17 -4.25 3.09
C ASP A 163 -12.81 -3.87 2.48
N PHE A 164 -12.80 -3.57 1.18
CA PHE A 164 -11.55 -3.25 0.49
C PHE A 164 -11.14 -1.79 0.76
N TYR A 165 -9.88 -1.59 1.07
CA TYR A 165 -9.29 -0.25 1.19
C TYR A 165 -8.88 0.28 -0.18
N LYS A 166 -9.00 1.59 -0.38
CA LYS A 166 -8.53 2.23 -1.60
C LYS A 166 -7.03 2.45 -1.49
N THR A 167 -6.28 1.89 -2.43
CA THR A 167 -4.86 2.21 -2.63
C THR A 167 -4.73 3.31 -3.68
N HIS A 168 -3.81 4.21 -3.45
CA HIS A 168 -3.46 5.29 -4.37
C HIS A 168 -1.99 5.08 -4.78
N GLY A 169 -1.69 4.28 -5.70
CA GLY A 169 -0.31 4.04 -6.14
C GLY A 169 -0.12 2.64 -6.67
#